data_511a56a08d0a318ae7fa6ed40f3d3595
#
_entry.id   511a56a08d0a318ae7fa6ed40f3d3595
#
_cell.length_a   1.000
_cell.length_b   1.000
_cell.length_c   1.000
_cell.angle_alpha   90.00
_cell.angle_beta   90.00
_cell.angle_gamma   90.00
#
_symmetry.space_group_name_H-M   'P 1'
#
loop_
_entity.id
_entity.type
_entity.pdbx_description
1 polymer ?
#
loop_
_entity_poly.entity_id
_entity_poly.type
_entity_poly.pdbx_seq_one_letter_code
_entity_poly.pdbx_strand_id
1 'polypeptide(L)'
;MLMNRIRRWTLLALASLASMATTPALANSSEFETEFDRALGTQARAPKAFAPSYASELERLVALSAEGSRGRIGVAALDLNTGQSVSILGEQRFPMASTSKIAIAATFLEGVDRGRWSLDASYPLLMPMRSQPFSTRVAPVQAGQAMNARQLINIMIARSSNPATDALLRVVGGPQAVNDWAKRAGIKDFRLDRDIATLVRDDGEFDPAVHIDERDSTTPNAMVEMVSGLYQGRWLSQQSRDVLIGAMERTVTGKRRIPALLPENVTVAHKTGSLNNTSSDVGIIRLPDGRTIALAIYATGQGSRLAREQRIASIARTIHDGVIITSPHRISSAR
;
A
#
# COMPACT_ATOMS: atom_id res chain seq x y z
N MET A 1 30.94 82.90 9.79
CA MET A 1 30.99 83.82 8.67
C MET A 1 29.64 83.78 7.99
N LEU A 2 28.98 84.83 8.17
CA LEU A 2 28.13 85.66 7.34
C LEU A 2 26.88 84.96 6.77
N MET A 3 25.65 85.24 7.32
CA MET A 3 24.84 86.44 7.03
C MET A 3 24.36 86.43 5.55
N ASN A 4 23.11 86.59 5.20
CA ASN A 4 22.06 87.53 5.54
C ASN A 4 20.75 87.11 4.88
N ARG A 5 19.58 87.12 5.50
CA ARG A 5 18.54 88.16 5.50
C ARG A 5 17.96 88.54 4.10
N ILE A 6 16.63 88.43 3.93
CA ILE A 6 15.64 89.54 3.85
C ILE A 6 14.30 88.90 3.40
N ARG A 7 13.20 88.89 4.16
CA ARG A 7 12.04 89.85 4.27
C ARG A 7 11.35 90.11 2.90
N ARG A 8 10.09 89.94 2.67
CA ARG A 8 8.88 90.54 3.23
C ARG A 8 7.64 90.26 2.36
N TRP A 9 6.47 90.15 3.02
CA TRP A 9 5.14 90.74 2.76
C TRP A 9 4.39 90.23 1.48
N THR A 10 3.14 89.97 1.42
CA THR A 10 1.83 90.05 2.09
C THR A 10 0.81 89.52 1.12
N LEU A 11 -0.23 88.86 1.47
CA LEU A 11 -1.62 89.35 1.55
C LEU A 11 -2.57 88.10 1.62
N LEU A 12 -3.54 88.30 2.46
CA LEU A 12 -4.71 87.43 2.67
C LEU A 12 -5.56 87.30 1.40
N ALA A 13 -6.03 86.05 1.15
CA ALA A 13 -7.35 85.81 0.55
C ALA A 13 -7.96 84.63 1.23
N LEU A 14 -8.96 84.85 2.05
CA LEU A 14 -9.91 83.77 2.52
C LEU A 14 -10.66 83.27 1.30
N ALA A 15 -10.52 81.96 1.03
CA ALA A 15 -11.47 81.27 0.25
C ALA A 15 -11.86 79.98 1.03
N SER A 16 -13.04 80.01 1.58
CA SER A 16 -13.72 78.90 2.19
C SER A 16 -13.94 77.81 1.13
N LEU A 17 -13.12 76.78 1.15
CA LEU A 17 -13.44 75.52 0.43
C LEU A 17 -13.99 74.53 1.45
N ALA A 18 -15.27 74.28 1.28
CA ALA A 18 -15.94 73.16 1.95
C ALA A 18 -15.23 71.88 1.64
N SER A 19 -14.68 71.25 2.65
CA SER A 19 -14.16 69.87 2.59
C SER A 19 -15.32 68.93 2.36
N MET A 20 -15.57 68.57 1.12
CA MET A 20 -16.30 67.30 0.85
C MET A 20 -15.36 66.15 1.19
N ALA A 21 -15.54 65.59 2.38
CA ALA A 21 -15.01 64.32 2.72
C ALA A 21 -15.69 63.27 1.82
N THR A 22 -15.03 62.89 0.74
CA THR A 22 -15.38 61.67 0.02
C THR A 22 -14.91 60.49 0.88
N THR A 23 -15.82 59.92 1.65
CA THR A 23 -15.61 58.56 2.16
C THR A 23 -15.37 57.67 0.95
N PRO A 24 -14.27 56.91 0.93
CA PRO A 24 -14.15 55.83 -0.06
C PRO A 24 -15.32 54.89 0.18
N ALA A 25 -16.22 54.82 -0.79
CA ALA A 25 -17.19 53.75 -0.82
C ALA A 25 -16.36 52.46 -0.80
N LEU A 26 -16.44 51.70 0.31
CA LEU A 26 -16.07 50.30 0.34
C LEU A 26 -16.99 49.65 -0.71
N ALA A 27 -16.49 49.53 -1.92
CA ALA A 27 -17.14 48.68 -2.93
C ALA A 27 -17.38 47.35 -2.27
N ASN A 28 -18.63 46.96 -2.14
CA ASN A 28 -19.03 45.68 -1.62
C ASN A 28 -18.32 44.63 -2.49
N SER A 29 -17.33 43.96 -1.96
CA SER A 29 -16.59 42.90 -2.67
C SER A 29 -17.55 41.86 -3.30
N SER A 30 -18.68 41.65 -2.68
CA SER A 30 -19.72 40.76 -3.15
C SER A 30 -20.46 41.24 -4.43
N GLU A 31 -20.61 42.55 -4.62
CA GLU A 31 -21.22 43.10 -5.84
C GLU A 31 -20.24 43.06 -7.02
N PHE A 32 -18.98 43.36 -6.76
CA PHE A 32 -17.92 43.25 -7.77
C PHE A 32 -17.70 41.81 -8.21
N GLU A 33 -17.63 40.87 -7.28
CA GLU A 33 -17.53 39.45 -7.58
C GLU A 33 -18.74 38.94 -8.38
N THR A 34 -19.95 39.38 -8.04
CA THR A 34 -21.17 38.99 -8.75
C THR A 34 -21.21 39.55 -10.18
N GLU A 35 -20.74 40.78 -10.38
CA GLU A 35 -20.67 41.41 -11.69
C GLU A 35 -19.55 40.83 -12.56
N PHE A 36 -18.40 40.48 -11.96
CA PHE A 36 -17.30 39.82 -12.61
C PHE A 36 -17.69 38.40 -13.06
N ASP A 37 -18.34 37.66 -12.19
CA ASP A 37 -18.87 36.31 -12.51
C ASP A 37 -19.92 36.34 -13.61
N ARG A 38 -20.78 37.37 -13.63
CA ARG A 38 -21.77 37.56 -14.69
C ARG A 38 -21.15 37.95 -16.03
N ALA A 39 -20.09 38.78 -15.98
CA ALA A 39 -19.41 39.24 -17.19
C ALA A 39 -18.54 38.16 -17.84
N LEU A 40 -17.96 37.26 -17.03
CA LEU A 40 -17.08 36.18 -17.48
C LEU A 40 -17.77 34.82 -17.58
N GLY A 41 -19.05 34.74 -17.26
CA GLY A 41 -19.78 33.45 -17.23
C GLY A 41 -19.28 32.48 -16.16
N THR A 42 -18.48 32.96 -15.22
CA THR A 42 -18.00 32.23 -14.05
C THR A 42 -19.06 32.33 -12.94
N GLN A 43 -20.27 31.84 -13.19
CA GLN A 43 -21.16 31.60 -12.05
C GLN A 43 -20.42 30.69 -11.09
N ALA A 44 -20.19 31.17 -9.86
CA ALA A 44 -19.65 30.34 -8.78
C ALA A 44 -20.53 29.10 -8.71
N ARG A 45 -20.06 28.02 -9.33
CA ARG A 45 -20.67 26.72 -9.11
C ARG A 45 -20.46 26.48 -7.63
N ALA A 46 -21.54 26.50 -6.87
CA ALA A 46 -21.50 26.03 -5.49
C ALA A 46 -20.60 24.78 -5.48
N PRO A 47 -19.58 24.70 -4.62
CA PRO A 47 -18.71 23.53 -4.59
C PRO A 47 -19.64 22.33 -4.58
N LYS A 48 -19.60 21.50 -5.63
CA LYS A 48 -20.33 20.25 -5.58
C LYS A 48 -19.74 19.52 -4.40
N ALA A 49 -20.52 19.39 -3.34
CA ALA A 49 -20.18 18.51 -2.25
C ALA A 49 -20.07 17.11 -2.86
N PHE A 50 -18.87 16.68 -3.19
CA PHE A 50 -18.62 15.32 -3.60
C PHE A 50 -18.74 14.47 -2.34
N ALA A 51 -19.92 13.97 -2.07
CA ALA A 51 -20.08 12.87 -1.14
C ALA A 51 -19.39 11.66 -1.82
N PRO A 52 -18.42 10.99 -1.17
CA PRO A 52 -17.83 9.78 -1.70
C PRO A 52 -18.94 8.78 -1.99
N SER A 53 -18.99 8.23 -3.21
CA SER A 53 -19.91 7.14 -3.52
C SER A 53 -19.15 5.82 -3.36
N TYR A 54 -19.73 4.86 -2.66
CA TYR A 54 -19.20 3.54 -2.41
C TYR A 54 -20.04 2.49 -3.12
N ALA A 55 -19.43 1.47 -3.68
CA ALA A 55 -20.13 0.39 -4.37
C ALA A 55 -20.97 -0.50 -3.42
N SER A 56 -20.62 -0.50 -2.13
CA SER A 56 -21.34 -1.26 -1.10
C SER A 56 -21.19 -0.63 0.28
N GLU A 57 -22.06 -1.03 1.22
CA GLU A 57 -21.95 -0.64 2.63
C GLU A 57 -20.65 -1.17 3.25
N LEU A 58 -20.21 -2.36 2.88
CA LEU A 58 -18.92 -2.89 3.31
C LEU A 58 -17.77 -2.00 2.85
N GLU A 59 -17.77 -1.57 1.59
CA GLU A 59 -16.74 -0.66 1.07
C GLU A 59 -16.74 0.66 1.84
N ARG A 60 -17.91 1.21 2.15
CA ARG A 60 -18.05 2.42 2.97
C ARG A 60 -17.45 2.26 4.37
N LEU A 61 -17.73 1.16 5.05
CA LEU A 61 -17.19 0.86 6.38
C LEU A 61 -15.68 0.67 6.34
N VAL A 62 -15.16 -0.01 5.31
CA VAL A 62 -13.71 -0.19 5.11
C VAL A 62 -13.04 1.15 4.81
N ALA A 63 -13.66 2.01 3.99
CA ALA A 63 -13.13 3.35 3.71
C ALA A 63 -13.00 4.18 4.98
N LEU A 64 -14.02 4.20 5.84
CA LEU A 64 -13.98 4.88 7.14
C LEU A 64 -12.86 4.32 8.04
N SER A 65 -12.67 2.99 8.05
CA SER A 65 -11.58 2.35 8.81
C SER A 65 -10.20 2.67 8.22
N ALA A 66 -10.13 2.94 6.92
CA ALA A 66 -8.91 3.28 6.19
C ALA A 66 -8.62 4.80 6.19
N GLU A 67 -9.52 5.65 6.69
CA GLU A 67 -9.25 7.07 6.83
C GLU A 67 -8.01 7.30 7.69
N GLY A 68 -6.96 7.83 7.08
CA GLY A 68 -5.67 8.08 7.69
C GLY A 68 -5.35 9.55 7.76
N SER A 69 -4.78 10.00 8.88
CA SER A 69 -4.45 11.41 9.09
C SER A 69 -3.18 11.87 8.38
N ARG A 70 -2.27 10.94 8.05
CA ARG A 70 -0.96 11.25 7.45
C ARG A 70 -0.47 10.09 6.61
N GLY A 71 -0.40 10.27 5.29
CA GLY A 71 0.00 9.24 4.37
C GLY A 71 -1.20 8.56 3.71
N ARG A 72 -1.02 7.31 3.26
CA ARG A 72 -2.00 6.60 2.42
C ARG A 72 -2.27 5.21 2.97
N ILE A 73 -3.52 4.76 2.86
CA ILE A 73 -3.91 3.39 3.19
C ILE A 73 -4.62 2.81 1.97
N GLY A 74 -4.01 1.79 1.38
CA GLY A 74 -4.58 1.04 0.27
C GLY A 74 -5.11 -0.31 0.75
N VAL A 75 -6.33 -0.64 0.34
CA VAL A 75 -7.02 -1.86 0.73
C VAL A 75 -7.64 -2.51 -0.50
N ALA A 76 -7.46 -3.80 -0.64
CA ALA A 76 -8.29 -4.63 -1.49
C ALA A 76 -8.69 -5.90 -0.74
N ALA A 77 -9.91 -6.36 -0.98
CA ALA A 77 -10.41 -7.64 -0.49
C ALA A 77 -11.35 -8.28 -1.51
N LEU A 78 -11.37 -9.60 -1.52
CA LEU A 78 -12.24 -10.41 -2.37
C LEU A 78 -12.78 -11.59 -1.57
N ASP A 79 -14.08 -11.68 -1.43
CA ASP A 79 -14.74 -12.90 -0.97
C ASP A 79 -14.73 -13.93 -2.10
N LEU A 80 -13.98 -15.01 -1.92
CA LEU A 80 -13.79 -16.05 -2.95
C LEU A 80 -15.03 -16.90 -3.18
N ASN A 81 -16.04 -16.82 -2.32
CA ASN A 81 -17.26 -17.56 -2.41
C ASN A 81 -18.38 -16.82 -3.17
N THR A 82 -18.42 -15.50 -3.01
CA THR A 82 -19.46 -14.65 -3.60
C THR A 82 -18.98 -13.79 -4.74
N GLY A 83 -17.66 -13.53 -4.80
CA GLY A 83 -17.05 -12.55 -5.72
C GLY A 83 -17.20 -11.10 -5.26
N GLN A 84 -17.78 -10.84 -4.08
CA GLN A 84 -17.86 -9.49 -3.53
C GLN A 84 -16.45 -8.94 -3.28
N SER A 85 -16.20 -7.73 -3.74
CA SER A 85 -14.90 -7.07 -3.60
C SER A 85 -15.01 -5.73 -2.89
N VAL A 86 -13.90 -5.30 -2.30
CA VAL A 86 -13.69 -3.98 -1.70
C VAL A 86 -12.39 -3.42 -2.25
N SER A 87 -12.36 -2.13 -2.62
CA SER A 87 -11.18 -1.50 -3.20
C SER A 87 -11.07 -0.04 -2.76
N ILE A 88 -10.16 0.25 -1.84
CA ILE A 88 -9.84 1.60 -1.38
C ILE A 88 -8.41 1.93 -1.80
N LEU A 89 -8.21 2.95 -2.62
CA LEU A 89 -6.93 3.22 -3.29
C LEU A 89 -6.33 1.96 -3.93
N GLY A 90 -7.20 1.04 -4.38
CA GLY A 90 -6.82 -0.30 -4.82
C GLY A 90 -5.95 -0.33 -6.07
N GLU A 91 -5.99 0.70 -6.92
CA GLU A 91 -5.16 0.88 -8.10
C GLU A 91 -3.92 1.76 -7.84
N GLN A 92 -3.76 2.29 -6.62
CA GLN A 92 -2.61 3.09 -6.28
C GLN A 92 -1.43 2.21 -5.90
N ARG A 93 -0.23 2.62 -6.34
CA ARG A 93 1.00 1.88 -6.02
C ARG A 93 1.46 2.11 -4.58
N PHE A 94 1.90 1.03 -3.96
CA PHE A 94 2.50 0.99 -2.63
C PHE A 94 3.79 0.18 -2.64
N PRO A 95 4.78 0.49 -1.79
CA PRO A 95 5.97 -0.33 -1.64
C PRO A 95 5.60 -1.75 -1.19
N MET A 96 6.03 -2.76 -1.94
CA MET A 96 5.74 -4.16 -1.59
C MET A 96 6.45 -4.60 -0.33
N ALA A 97 7.66 -4.11 -0.12
CA ALA A 97 8.52 -4.66 0.92
C ALA A 97 8.57 -6.20 0.81
N SER A 98 8.48 -6.90 1.94
CA SER A 98 8.52 -8.37 1.96
C SER A 98 7.26 -9.07 1.45
N THR A 99 6.20 -8.37 1.04
CA THR A 99 5.05 -9.05 0.38
C THR A 99 5.43 -9.56 -1.02
N SER A 100 6.47 -8.99 -1.65
CA SER A 100 7.07 -9.47 -2.90
C SER A 100 7.52 -10.93 -2.85
N LYS A 101 7.81 -11.46 -1.64
CA LYS A 101 8.25 -12.83 -1.41
C LYS A 101 7.21 -13.88 -1.82
N ILE A 102 5.92 -13.50 -1.89
CA ILE A 102 4.85 -14.35 -2.42
C ILE A 102 5.12 -14.64 -3.90
N ALA A 103 5.38 -13.61 -4.70
CA ALA A 103 5.68 -13.76 -6.13
C ALA A 103 7.00 -14.50 -6.38
N ILE A 104 8.02 -14.26 -5.56
CA ILE A 104 9.31 -14.97 -5.63
C ILE A 104 9.10 -16.48 -5.37
N ALA A 105 8.33 -16.82 -4.33
CA ALA A 105 7.98 -18.21 -4.03
C ALA A 105 7.17 -18.85 -5.17
N ALA A 106 6.17 -18.15 -5.71
CA ALA A 106 5.35 -18.62 -6.83
C ALA A 106 6.19 -18.89 -8.08
N THR A 107 7.13 -17.99 -8.41
CA THR A 107 8.05 -18.15 -9.54
C THR A 107 8.93 -19.40 -9.37
N PHE A 108 9.49 -19.63 -8.17
CA PHE A 108 10.28 -20.81 -7.88
C PHE A 108 9.42 -22.08 -7.97
N LEU A 109 8.25 -22.07 -7.35
CA LEU A 109 7.35 -23.23 -7.31
C LEU A 109 6.78 -23.60 -8.69
N GLU A 110 6.49 -22.60 -9.54
CA GLU A 110 6.17 -22.88 -10.95
C GLU A 110 7.33 -23.61 -11.65
N GLY A 111 8.57 -23.26 -11.35
CA GLY A 111 9.74 -23.97 -11.86
C GLY A 111 9.85 -25.40 -11.32
N VAL A 112 9.46 -25.64 -10.06
CA VAL A 112 9.37 -27.00 -9.49
C VAL A 112 8.32 -27.82 -10.22
N ASP A 113 7.12 -27.27 -10.42
CA ASP A 113 6.02 -27.94 -11.14
C ASP A 113 6.40 -28.28 -12.60
N ARG A 114 7.29 -27.49 -13.20
CA ARG A 114 7.84 -27.74 -14.56
C ARG A 114 9.11 -28.59 -14.57
N GLY A 115 9.52 -29.15 -13.43
CA GLY A 115 10.73 -29.98 -13.31
C GLY A 115 12.06 -29.26 -13.49
N ARG A 116 12.09 -27.92 -13.45
CA ARG A 116 13.33 -27.12 -13.58
C ARG A 116 14.14 -27.12 -12.30
N TRP A 117 13.50 -27.18 -11.16
CA TRP A 117 14.11 -27.22 -9.83
C TRP A 117 13.45 -28.27 -8.95
N SER A 118 14.12 -28.62 -7.84
CA SER A 118 13.58 -29.53 -6.82
C SER A 118 13.45 -28.82 -5.48
N LEU A 119 12.41 -29.15 -4.73
CA LEU A 119 12.24 -28.69 -3.35
C LEU A 119 13.34 -29.21 -2.42
N ASP A 120 14.00 -30.31 -2.78
CA ASP A 120 15.08 -30.95 -2.01
C ASP A 120 16.47 -30.44 -2.42
N ALA A 121 16.58 -29.70 -3.54
CA ALA A 121 17.83 -29.07 -3.94
C ALA A 121 18.27 -28.02 -2.91
N SER A 122 19.57 -28.01 -2.58
CA SER A 122 20.13 -27.11 -1.57
C SER A 122 20.79 -25.91 -2.20
N TYR A 123 20.54 -24.73 -1.62
CA TYR A 123 21.09 -23.45 -2.05
C TYR A 123 21.63 -22.69 -0.83
N PRO A 124 22.76 -21.96 -0.98
CA PRO A 124 23.31 -21.17 0.12
C PRO A 124 22.44 -19.95 0.42
N LEU A 125 22.25 -19.65 1.68
CA LEU A 125 21.74 -18.34 2.11
C LEU A 125 22.65 -17.24 1.56
N LEU A 126 22.07 -16.11 1.15
CA LEU A 126 22.84 -14.95 0.69
C LEU A 126 22.85 -13.89 1.78
N MET A 127 23.92 -13.89 2.56
CA MET A 127 24.08 -13.01 3.71
C MET A 127 24.50 -11.62 3.23
N PRO A 128 23.77 -10.53 3.55
CA PRO A 128 24.17 -9.19 3.14
C PRO A 128 25.49 -8.79 3.81
N MET A 129 26.39 -8.18 3.04
CA MET A 129 27.61 -7.57 3.54
C MET A 129 27.39 -6.08 3.78
N ARG A 130 28.10 -5.53 4.76
CA ARG A 130 28.01 -4.10 5.06
C ARG A 130 28.49 -3.27 3.87
N SER A 131 27.66 -2.34 3.41
CA SER A 131 27.97 -1.37 2.37
C SER A 131 27.18 -0.09 2.62
N GLN A 132 27.67 1.03 2.09
CA GLN A 132 26.96 2.31 2.19
C GLN A 132 25.72 2.29 1.29
N PRO A 133 24.62 2.95 1.67
CA PRO A 133 23.49 3.15 0.78
C PRO A 133 23.93 3.73 -0.58
N PHE A 134 23.36 3.23 -1.66
CA PHE A 134 23.58 3.67 -3.05
C PHE A 134 25.03 3.57 -3.54
N SER A 135 25.96 2.95 -2.78
CA SER A 135 27.39 2.84 -3.17
C SER A 135 27.63 1.92 -4.37
N THR A 136 26.73 0.98 -4.62
CA THR A 136 26.77 0.05 -5.74
C THR A 136 25.37 -0.24 -6.24
N ARG A 137 25.21 -0.61 -7.52
CA ARG A 137 23.91 -0.96 -8.10
C ARG A 137 23.22 -2.12 -7.37
N VAL A 138 24.02 -3.11 -6.92
CA VAL A 138 23.55 -4.29 -6.18
C VAL A 138 24.32 -4.38 -4.88
N ALA A 139 23.64 -4.60 -3.76
CA ALA A 139 24.29 -4.77 -2.47
C ALA A 139 25.14 -6.03 -2.46
N PRO A 140 26.37 -5.98 -1.90
CA PRO A 140 27.22 -7.15 -1.82
C PRO A 140 26.64 -8.18 -0.84
N VAL A 141 26.70 -9.45 -1.25
CA VAL A 141 26.28 -10.59 -0.42
C VAL A 141 27.36 -11.68 -0.46
N GLN A 142 27.43 -12.48 0.59
CA GLN A 142 28.29 -13.65 0.68
C GLN A 142 27.47 -14.92 0.89
N ALA A 143 27.98 -16.05 0.42
CA ALA A 143 27.36 -17.35 0.64
C ALA A 143 27.43 -17.74 2.12
N GLY A 144 26.29 -18.10 2.69
CA GLY A 144 26.15 -18.65 4.03
C GLY A 144 25.88 -20.16 3.99
N GLN A 145 25.29 -20.67 5.06
CA GLN A 145 24.88 -22.06 5.17
C GLN A 145 23.89 -22.45 4.06
N ALA A 146 24.06 -23.62 3.46
CA ALA A 146 23.12 -24.18 2.50
C ALA A 146 21.90 -24.81 3.21
N MET A 147 20.72 -24.61 2.62
CA MET A 147 19.45 -25.19 3.06
C MET A 147 18.68 -25.68 1.84
N ASN A 148 17.85 -26.72 1.99
CA ASN A 148 17.01 -27.16 0.88
C ASN A 148 15.94 -26.09 0.55
N ALA A 149 15.44 -26.10 -0.69
CA ALA A 149 14.51 -25.10 -1.17
C ALA A 149 13.21 -25.04 -0.36
N ARG A 150 12.70 -26.17 0.11
CA ARG A 150 11.51 -26.23 0.99
C ARG A 150 11.74 -25.45 2.29
N GLN A 151 12.92 -25.64 2.92
CA GLN A 151 13.29 -24.89 4.12
C GLN A 151 13.46 -23.40 3.82
N LEU A 152 14.10 -23.06 2.69
CA LEU A 152 14.26 -21.66 2.27
C LEU A 152 12.90 -20.98 2.06
N ILE A 153 11.94 -21.61 1.36
CA ILE A 153 10.59 -21.10 1.20
C ILE A 153 9.92 -20.90 2.56
N ASN A 154 10.02 -21.89 3.45
CA ASN A 154 9.41 -21.80 4.77
C ASN A 154 9.94 -20.59 5.58
N ILE A 155 11.26 -20.43 5.70
CA ILE A 155 11.81 -19.31 6.47
C ILE A 155 11.67 -17.97 5.74
N MET A 156 11.66 -17.94 4.41
CA MET A 156 11.39 -16.74 3.61
C MET A 156 9.98 -16.22 3.87
N ILE A 157 9.00 -17.10 3.88
CA ILE A 157 7.59 -16.72 4.06
C ILE A 157 7.28 -16.56 5.55
N ALA A 158 7.46 -17.60 6.37
CA ALA A 158 7.03 -17.61 7.76
C ALA A 158 7.82 -16.66 8.68
N ARG A 159 9.13 -16.49 8.42
CA ARG A 159 10.03 -15.64 9.22
C ARG A 159 10.50 -14.38 8.48
N SER A 160 10.10 -14.23 7.22
CA SER A 160 10.52 -13.12 6.35
C SER A 160 12.05 -13.02 6.16
N SER A 161 12.77 -14.16 6.14
CA SER A 161 14.24 -14.20 5.98
C SER A 161 14.68 -13.56 4.66
N ASN A 162 15.47 -12.48 4.73
CA ASN A 162 16.03 -11.81 3.55
C ASN A 162 17.12 -12.66 2.87
N PRO A 163 18.07 -13.30 3.62
CA PRO A 163 19.06 -14.17 3.00
C PRO A 163 18.46 -15.36 2.24
N ALA A 164 17.35 -15.94 2.73
CA ALA A 164 16.64 -17.01 2.03
C ALA A 164 15.89 -16.49 0.79
N THR A 165 15.39 -15.26 0.86
CA THR A 165 14.74 -14.61 -0.29
C THR A 165 15.73 -14.42 -1.43
N ASP A 166 16.87 -13.81 -1.17
CA ASP A 166 17.87 -13.52 -2.20
C ASP A 166 18.48 -14.81 -2.75
N ALA A 167 18.59 -15.87 -1.93
CA ALA A 167 18.99 -17.21 -2.41
C ALA A 167 18.00 -17.73 -3.49
N LEU A 168 16.72 -17.75 -3.20
CA LEU A 168 15.69 -18.22 -4.15
C LEU A 168 15.53 -17.25 -5.33
N LEU A 169 15.60 -15.94 -5.10
CA LEU A 169 15.54 -14.93 -6.16
C LEU A 169 16.68 -15.10 -7.17
N ARG A 170 17.90 -15.40 -6.69
CA ARG A 170 19.03 -15.73 -7.57
C ARG A 170 18.78 -16.99 -8.39
N VAL A 171 18.23 -18.03 -7.80
CA VAL A 171 17.92 -19.30 -8.48
C VAL A 171 16.91 -19.09 -9.61
N VAL A 172 15.87 -18.29 -9.40
CA VAL A 172 14.86 -18.03 -10.43
C VAL A 172 15.34 -17.11 -11.56
N GLY A 173 16.49 -16.44 -11.40
CA GLY A 173 17.07 -15.53 -12.39
C GLY A 173 16.89 -14.05 -12.09
N GLY A 174 16.65 -13.71 -10.81
CA GLY A 174 16.57 -12.33 -10.33
C GLY A 174 15.19 -11.68 -10.47
N PRO A 175 15.09 -10.36 -10.20
CA PRO A 175 13.83 -9.61 -10.21
C PRO A 175 13.07 -9.71 -11.53
N GLN A 176 13.78 -9.66 -12.67
CA GLN A 176 13.15 -9.74 -13.99
C GLN A 176 12.36 -11.04 -14.20
N ALA A 177 12.90 -12.18 -13.75
CA ALA A 177 12.20 -13.46 -13.87
C ALA A 177 10.88 -13.50 -13.07
N VAL A 178 10.84 -12.79 -11.92
CA VAL A 178 9.63 -12.65 -11.11
C VAL A 178 8.61 -11.73 -11.80
N ASN A 179 9.05 -10.63 -12.39
CA ASN A 179 8.20 -9.76 -13.20
C ASN A 179 7.62 -10.50 -14.42
N ASP A 180 8.43 -11.31 -15.09
CA ASP A 180 7.99 -12.12 -16.23
C ASP A 180 6.97 -13.17 -15.80
N TRP A 181 7.15 -13.78 -14.62
CA TRP A 181 6.14 -14.67 -14.03
C TRP A 181 4.83 -13.93 -13.77
N ALA A 182 4.87 -12.78 -13.08
CA ALA A 182 3.69 -11.98 -12.79
C ALA A 182 2.95 -11.58 -14.07
N LYS A 183 3.68 -11.16 -15.10
CA LYS A 183 3.12 -10.82 -16.41
C LYS A 183 2.43 -12.01 -17.09
N ARG A 184 3.06 -13.21 -17.07
CA ARG A 184 2.44 -14.44 -17.61
C ARG A 184 1.22 -14.88 -16.81
N ALA A 185 1.21 -14.65 -15.50
CA ALA A 185 0.07 -14.90 -14.62
C ALA A 185 -1.08 -13.90 -14.83
N GLY A 186 -0.90 -12.85 -15.65
CA GLY A 186 -1.87 -11.81 -15.91
C GLY A 186 -1.92 -10.73 -14.83
N ILE A 187 -1.01 -10.78 -13.84
CA ILE A 187 -0.95 -9.79 -12.75
C ILE A 187 -0.40 -8.48 -13.30
N LYS A 188 -1.25 -7.48 -13.34
CA LYS A 188 -0.88 -6.11 -13.70
C LYS A 188 -0.32 -5.37 -12.47
N ASP A 189 0.38 -4.26 -12.70
CA ASP A 189 0.83 -3.36 -11.64
C ASP A 189 1.68 -4.00 -10.53
N PHE A 190 2.44 -5.03 -10.89
CA PHE A 190 3.49 -5.64 -10.08
C PHE A 190 4.86 -5.31 -10.70
N ARG A 191 5.79 -4.80 -9.89
CA ARG A 191 7.13 -4.47 -10.34
C ARG A 191 8.16 -4.71 -9.23
N LEU A 192 9.11 -5.58 -9.48
CA LEU A 192 10.27 -5.85 -8.63
C LEU A 192 11.54 -5.47 -9.39
N ASP A 193 12.34 -4.56 -8.85
CA ASP A 193 13.54 -4.02 -9.50
C ASP A 193 14.84 -4.47 -8.81
N ARG A 194 14.78 -4.71 -7.49
CA ARG A 194 15.95 -4.95 -6.64
C ARG A 194 15.86 -6.31 -5.96
N ASP A 195 17.02 -6.90 -5.63
CA ASP A 195 17.09 -7.94 -4.62
C ASP A 195 16.84 -7.34 -3.22
N ILE A 196 16.57 -8.19 -2.24
CA ILE A 196 16.16 -7.72 -0.91
C ILE A 196 17.32 -7.07 -0.17
N ALA A 197 18.55 -7.53 -0.37
CA ALA A 197 19.74 -6.92 0.24
C ALA A 197 19.90 -5.48 -0.23
N THR A 198 19.72 -5.21 -1.53
CA THR A 198 19.77 -3.87 -2.12
C THR A 198 18.60 -3.02 -1.66
N LEU A 199 17.38 -3.57 -1.69
CA LEU A 199 16.17 -2.87 -1.25
C LEU A 199 16.29 -2.39 0.20
N VAL A 200 16.77 -3.25 1.10
CA VAL A 200 16.92 -2.92 2.53
C VAL A 200 18.08 -1.96 2.78
N ARG A 201 19.18 -2.10 2.05
CA ARG A 201 20.32 -1.17 2.15
C ARG A 201 19.93 0.25 1.78
N ASP A 202 19.12 0.39 0.73
CA ASP A 202 18.74 1.66 0.14
C ASP A 202 17.34 2.15 0.61
N ASP A 203 16.83 1.55 1.69
CA ASP A 203 15.53 1.94 2.26
C ASP A 203 15.60 3.36 2.87
N GLY A 204 14.61 4.18 2.60
CA GLY A 204 14.50 5.54 3.09
C GLY A 204 14.96 6.62 2.11
N GLU A 205 15.24 6.30 0.84
CA GLU A 205 15.46 7.28 -0.23
C GLU A 205 14.30 8.26 -0.36
N PHE A 206 13.07 7.73 -0.28
CA PHE A 206 11.84 8.52 -0.32
C PHE A 206 10.94 8.21 0.87
N ASP A 207 10.15 9.21 1.30
CA ASP A 207 9.07 8.97 2.24
C ASP A 207 7.82 8.47 1.49
N PRO A 208 7.41 7.21 1.66
CA PRO A 208 6.26 6.64 0.96
C PRO A 208 4.91 7.24 1.38
N ALA A 209 4.87 8.05 2.43
CA ALA A 209 3.66 8.77 2.82
C ALA A 209 3.26 9.85 1.81
N VAL A 210 4.25 10.46 1.14
CA VAL A 210 4.08 11.60 0.23
C VAL A 210 4.62 11.33 -1.18
N HIS A 211 5.49 10.33 -1.34
CA HIS A 211 6.10 9.97 -2.62
C HIS A 211 5.69 8.57 -3.05
N ILE A 212 5.30 8.42 -4.33
CA ILE A 212 5.02 7.12 -4.94
C ILE A 212 6.26 6.72 -5.75
N ASP A 213 7.03 5.78 -5.23
CA ASP A 213 8.12 5.14 -5.97
C ASP A 213 7.56 3.90 -6.68
N GLU A 214 7.69 3.85 -7.99
CA GLU A 214 7.21 2.72 -8.78
C GLU A 214 8.10 1.47 -8.64
N ARG A 215 9.36 1.65 -8.22
CA ARG A 215 10.29 0.54 -7.99
C ARG A 215 9.79 -0.32 -6.84
N ASP A 216 9.92 -1.62 -6.98
CA ASP A 216 9.52 -2.61 -5.95
C ASP A 216 8.13 -2.36 -5.36
N SER A 217 7.19 -1.99 -6.25
CA SER A 217 5.84 -1.58 -5.89
C SER A 217 4.76 -2.43 -6.56
N THR A 218 3.58 -2.40 -5.97
CA THR A 218 2.38 -3.05 -6.49
C THR A 218 1.13 -2.28 -6.08
N THR A 219 -0.01 -2.68 -6.61
CA THR A 219 -1.32 -2.19 -6.16
C THR A 219 -2.00 -3.21 -5.23
N PRO A 220 -2.85 -2.79 -4.29
CA PRO A 220 -3.65 -3.71 -3.48
C PRO A 220 -4.46 -4.70 -4.31
N ASN A 221 -5.10 -4.24 -5.41
CA ASN A 221 -5.88 -5.09 -6.30
C ASN A 221 -5.03 -6.18 -6.96
N ALA A 222 -3.84 -5.83 -7.46
CA ALA A 222 -2.90 -6.80 -8.04
C ALA A 222 -2.48 -7.89 -7.05
N MET A 223 -2.28 -7.51 -5.78
CA MET A 223 -1.89 -8.48 -4.76
C MET A 223 -3.06 -9.38 -4.33
N VAL A 224 -4.28 -8.86 -4.27
CA VAL A 224 -5.47 -9.71 -4.04
C VAL A 224 -5.68 -10.67 -5.19
N GLU A 225 -5.54 -10.22 -6.44
CA GLU A 225 -5.59 -11.09 -7.62
C GLU A 225 -4.53 -12.20 -7.53
N MET A 226 -3.29 -11.85 -7.16
CA MET A 226 -2.19 -12.81 -6.99
C MET A 226 -2.50 -13.84 -5.91
N VAL A 227 -2.82 -13.43 -4.68
CA VAL A 227 -3.01 -14.39 -3.58
C VAL A 227 -4.27 -15.24 -3.76
N SER A 228 -5.34 -14.68 -4.33
CA SER A 228 -6.55 -15.43 -4.65
C SER A 228 -6.29 -16.48 -5.72
N GLY A 229 -5.59 -16.13 -6.80
CA GLY A 229 -5.24 -17.07 -7.86
C GLY A 229 -4.29 -18.17 -7.40
N LEU A 230 -3.30 -17.85 -6.56
CA LEU A 230 -2.41 -18.84 -5.93
C LEU A 230 -3.21 -19.78 -5.01
N TYR A 231 -4.09 -19.25 -4.19
CA TYR A 231 -4.94 -20.05 -3.31
C TYR A 231 -5.88 -20.98 -4.09
N GLN A 232 -6.47 -20.49 -5.17
CA GLN A 232 -7.37 -21.24 -6.06
C GLN A 232 -6.64 -22.23 -7.00
N GLY A 233 -5.30 -22.23 -7.02
CA GLY A 233 -4.51 -23.14 -7.84
C GLY A 233 -4.44 -22.78 -9.32
N ARG A 234 -4.57 -21.49 -9.69
CA ARG A 234 -4.54 -21.06 -11.09
C ARG A 234 -3.20 -21.32 -11.79
N TRP A 235 -2.09 -21.28 -11.05
CA TRP A 235 -0.74 -21.31 -11.63
C TRP A 235 0.19 -22.37 -11.03
N LEU A 236 -0.19 -22.96 -9.89
CA LEU A 236 0.62 -23.93 -9.17
C LEU A 236 -0.12 -25.26 -8.99
N SER A 237 0.63 -26.35 -9.01
CA SER A 237 0.14 -27.66 -8.61
C SER A 237 -0.38 -27.65 -7.17
N GLN A 238 -1.19 -28.63 -6.79
CA GLN A 238 -1.66 -28.79 -5.41
C GLN A 238 -0.48 -28.84 -4.43
N GLN A 239 0.56 -29.64 -4.74
CA GLN A 239 1.74 -29.78 -3.89
C GLN A 239 2.48 -28.45 -3.69
N SER A 240 2.72 -27.69 -4.75
CA SER A 240 3.39 -26.39 -4.68
C SER A 240 2.56 -25.34 -3.94
N ARG A 241 1.25 -25.36 -4.17
CA ARG A 241 0.31 -24.51 -3.43
C ARG A 241 0.33 -24.81 -1.94
N ASP A 242 0.31 -26.08 -1.54
CA ASP A 242 0.35 -26.47 -0.12
C ASP A 242 1.66 -26.06 0.56
N VAL A 243 2.77 -26.08 -0.16
CA VAL A 243 4.05 -25.55 0.34
C VAL A 243 3.96 -24.06 0.62
N LEU A 244 3.41 -23.26 -0.30
CA LEU A 244 3.32 -21.81 -0.17
C LEU A 244 2.29 -21.42 0.90
N ILE A 245 1.05 -21.88 0.78
CA ILE A 245 -0.04 -21.52 1.70
C ILE A 245 0.27 -22.01 3.12
N GLY A 246 0.78 -23.25 3.26
CA GLY A 246 1.19 -23.76 4.57
C GLY A 246 2.35 -22.96 5.18
N ALA A 247 3.27 -22.40 4.38
CA ALA A 247 4.29 -21.48 4.90
C ALA A 247 3.69 -20.13 5.35
N MET A 248 2.67 -19.62 4.63
CA MET A 248 1.93 -18.42 4.99
C MET A 248 1.11 -18.60 6.29
N GLU A 249 0.52 -19.77 6.51
CA GLU A 249 -0.20 -20.13 7.76
C GLU A 249 0.74 -20.17 8.98
N ARG A 250 1.99 -20.58 8.76
CA ARG A 250 3.03 -20.60 9.83
C ARG A 250 3.72 -19.27 10.05
N THR A 251 3.23 -18.18 9.48
CA THR A 251 3.83 -16.84 9.64
C THR A 251 3.86 -16.42 11.10
N VAL A 252 5.06 -16.10 11.61
CA VAL A 252 5.27 -15.64 12.99
C VAL A 252 5.40 -14.13 13.10
N THR A 253 5.48 -13.43 11.96
CA THR A 253 5.55 -11.98 11.89
C THR A 253 4.16 -11.37 11.83
N GLY A 254 4.01 -10.08 12.22
CA GLY A 254 2.74 -9.34 12.05
C GLY A 254 1.59 -9.79 12.95
N LYS A 255 1.87 -10.32 14.13
CA LYS A 255 0.83 -10.68 15.13
C LYS A 255 -0.11 -9.52 15.48
N ARG A 256 0.30 -8.26 15.22
CA ARG A 256 -0.49 -7.04 15.45
C ARG A 256 -1.18 -6.52 14.19
N ARG A 257 -1.16 -7.30 13.08
CA ARG A 257 -1.75 -6.92 11.78
C ARG A 257 -3.01 -7.74 11.51
N ILE A 258 -3.18 -8.32 10.34
CA ILE A 258 -4.39 -9.08 9.96
C ILE A 258 -4.92 -9.98 11.10
N PRO A 259 -4.12 -10.86 11.74
CA PRO A 259 -4.67 -11.78 12.73
C PRO A 259 -5.07 -11.12 14.07
N ALA A 260 -4.61 -9.89 14.36
CA ALA A 260 -4.65 -9.32 15.71
C ALA A 260 -6.05 -9.19 16.31
N LEU A 261 -7.06 -8.88 15.53
CA LEU A 261 -8.44 -8.64 15.97
C LEU A 261 -9.43 -9.68 15.44
N LEU A 262 -8.95 -10.69 14.72
CA LEU A 262 -9.80 -11.77 14.23
C LEU A 262 -10.08 -12.78 15.33
N PRO A 263 -11.23 -13.48 15.30
CA PRO A 263 -11.55 -14.56 16.24
C PRO A 263 -10.52 -15.70 16.16
N GLU A 264 -10.30 -16.40 17.28
CA GLU A 264 -9.30 -17.46 17.37
C GLU A 264 -9.58 -18.67 16.44
N ASN A 265 -10.84 -18.88 16.08
CA ASN A 265 -11.26 -19.97 15.19
C ASN A 265 -11.11 -19.66 13.70
N VAL A 266 -10.54 -18.50 13.36
CA VAL A 266 -10.24 -18.08 11.99
C VAL A 266 -8.81 -18.46 11.64
N THR A 267 -8.60 -19.10 10.50
CA THR A 267 -7.25 -19.40 10.00
C THR A 267 -6.76 -18.29 9.10
N VAL A 268 -5.54 -17.81 9.35
CA VAL A 268 -4.91 -16.75 8.57
C VAL A 268 -3.61 -17.24 7.93
N ALA A 269 -3.57 -17.27 6.60
CA ALA A 269 -2.36 -17.49 5.82
C ALA A 269 -1.90 -16.13 5.28
N HIS A 270 -0.78 -15.59 5.76
CA HIS A 270 -0.42 -14.21 5.40
C HIS A 270 1.08 -13.97 5.26
N LYS A 271 1.42 -12.85 4.62
CA LYS A 271 2.79 -12.36 4.49
C LYS A 271 2.85 -10.87 4.75
N THR A 272 3.68 -10.49 5.72
CA THR A 272 3.91 -9.10 6.10
C THR A 272 4.99 -8.43 5.25
N GLY A 273 4.86 -7.11 5.06
CA GLY A 273 5.90 -6.23 4.54
C GLY A 273 6.19 -5.07 5.49
N SER A 274 7.45 -4.64 5.58
CA SER A 274 7.87 -3.45 6.35
C SER A 274 9.10 -2.85 5.73
N LEU A 275 9.05 -1.56 5.50
CA LEU A 275 10.14 -0.67 5.12
C LEU A 275 10.00 0.64 5.90
N ASN A 276 10.89 1.59 5.64
CA ASN A 276 10.77 2.92 6.23
C ASN A 276 9.35 3.47 6.00
N ASN A 277 8.74 3.96 7.05
CA ASN A 277 7.39 4.56 7.08
C ASN A 277 6.29 3.74 6.36
N THR A 278 6.47 2.42 6.21
CA THR A 278 5.54 1.49 5.54
C THR A 278 5.30 0.24 6.38
N SER A 279 4.05 -0.20 6.42
CA SER A 279 3.64 -1.53 6.92
C SER A 279 2.55 -2.09 6.00
N SER A 280 2.66 -3.37 5.66
CA SER A 280 1.67 -4.06 4.84
C SER A 280 1.44 -5.47 5.33
N ASP A 281 0.29 -6.02 4.99
CA ASP A 281 -0.03 -7.43 5.23
C ASP A 281 -0.97 -7.93 4.12
N VAL A 282 -0.67 -9.09 3.58
CA VAL A 282 -1.37 -9.67 2.42
C VAL A 282 -1.62 -11.15 2.70
N GLY A 283 -2.83 -11.63 2.45
CA GLY A 283 -3.11 -13.03 2.72
C GLY A 283 -4.53 -13.50 2.46
N ILE A 284 -4.81 -14.67 3.03
CA ILE A 284 -6.08 -15.38 2.97
C ILE A 284 -6.59 -15.56 4.39
N ILE A 285 -7.84 -15.21 4.62
CA ILE A 285 -8.60 -15.54 5.82
C ILE A 285 -9.58 -16.65 5.49
N ARG A 286 -9.56 -17.75 6.27
CA ARG A 286 -10.55 -18.83 6.16
C ARG A 286 -11.40 -18.85 7.41
N LEU A 287 -12.72 -18.71 7.22
CA LEU A 287 -13.70 -18.75 8.27
C LEU A 287 -14.08 -20.20 8.61
N PRO A 288 -14.57 -20.48 9.81
CA PRO A 288 -14.97 -21.83 10.22
C PRO A 288 -16.08 -22.45 9.36
N ASP A 289 -16.90 -21.62 8.74
CA ASP A 289 -17.99 -22.04 7.84
C ASP A 289 -17.54 -22.31 6.39
N GLY A 290 -16.22 -22.22 6.13
CA GLY A 290 -15.62 -22.48 4.83
C GLY A 290 -15.51 -21.26 3.92
N ARG A 291 -16.07 -20.11 4.30
CA ARG A 291 -15.87 -18.88 3.53
C ARG A 291 -14.40 -18.45 3.56
N THR A 292 -13.96 -17.88 2.46
CA THR A 292 -12.56 -17.54 2.26
C THR A 292 -12.44 -16.13 1.67
N ILE A 293 -11.62 -15.30 2.30
CA ILE A 293 -11.39 -13.92 1.91
C ILE A 293 -9.91 -13.75 1.56
N ALA A 294 -9.63 -13.28 0.35
CA ALA A 294 -8.31 -12.77 -0.02
C ALA A 294 -8.25 -11.28 0.29
N LEU A 295 -7.14 -10.80 0.88
CA LEU A 295 -7.00 -9.38 1.20
C LEU A 295 -5.56 -8.90 1.12
N ALA A 296 -5.38 -7.61 0.81
CA ALA A 296 -4.12 -6.89 0.81
C ALA A 296 -4.32 -5.51 1.42
N ILE A 297 -3.53 -5.18 2.43
CA ILE A 297 -3.60 -3.91 3.15
C ILE A 297 -2.20 -3.30 3.21
N TYR A 298 -2.09 -2.07 2.70
CA TYR A 298 -0.85 -1.29 2.67
C TYR A 298 -1.07 0.03 3.40
N ALA A 299 -0.24 0.33 4.38
CA ALA A 299 -0.29 1.57 5.15
C ALA A 299 1.06 2.28 5.11
N THR A 300 1.08 3.52 4.62
CA THR A 300 2.25 4.41 4.64
C THR A 300 1.97 5.60 5.55
N GLY A 301 2.99 6.13 6.20
CA GLY A 301 2.80 7.24 7.12
C GLY A 301 2.14 6.81 8.44
N GLN A 302 1.02 7.42 8.78
CA GLN A 302 0.21 7.13 9.98
C GLN A 302 0.97 7.29 11.32
N GLY A 303 2.05 8.08 11.34
CA GLY A 303 2.84 8.34 12.54
C GLY A 303 3.80 7.19 12.89
N SER A 304 3.38 6.21 13.68
CA SER A 304 4.26 5.14 14.15
C SER A 304 4.01 3.80 13.46
N ARG A 305 4.98 2.88 13.56
CA ARG A 305 4.78 1.50 13.13
C ARG A 305 3.59 0.84 13.83
N LEU A 306 3.44 1.09 15.14
CA LEU A 306 2.32 0.54 15.90
C LEU A 306 0.98 1.06 15.38
N ALA A 307 0.88 2.35 15.06
CA ALA A 307 -0.33 2.93 14.49
C ALA A 307 -0.68 2.28 13.13
N ARG A 308 0.31 2.06 12.25
CA ARG A 308 0.09 1.34 10.98
C ARG A 308 -0.40 -0.09 11.20
N GLU A 309 0.21 -0.83 12.14
CA GLU A 309 -0.18 -2.21 12.45
C GLU A 309 -1.60 -2.29 13.01
N GLN A 310 -1.99 -1.34 13.88
CA GLN A 310 -3.35 -1.24 14.42
C GLN A 310 -4.39 -0.92 13.32
N ARG A 311 -4.05 -0.02 12.38
CA ARG A 311 -4.92 0.26 11.22
C ARG A 311 -5.14 -0.97 10.36
N ILE A 312 -4.08 -1.72 10.06
CA ILE A 312 -4.20 -2.99 9.32
C ILE A 312 -5.12 -3.97 10.06
N ALA A 313 -4.98 -4.12 11.37
CA ALA A 313 -5.81 -4.99 12.18
C ALA A 313 -7.29 -4.58 12.17
N SER A 314 -7.58 -3.29 12.37
CA SER A 314 -8.95 -2.76 12.36
C SER A 314 -9.61 -2.95 11.00
N ILE A 315 -8.90 -2.68 9.90
CA ILE A 315 -9.41 -2.87 8.54
C ILE A 315 -9.71 -4.36 8.28
N ALA A 316 -8.79 -5.25 8.65
CA ALA A 316 -9.00 -6.69 8.50
C ALA A 316 -10.23 -7.18 9.30
N ARG A 317 -10.43 -6.65 10.50
CA ARG A 317 -11.62 -6.94 11.30
C ARG A 317 -12.90 -6.41 10.65
N THR A 318 -12.91 -5.19 10.13
CA THR A 318 -14.06 -4.62 9.42
C THR A 318 -14.44 -5.46 8.20
N ILE A 319 -13.45 -5.92 7.42
CA ILE A 319 -13.68 -6.80 6.26
C ILE A 319 -14.28 -8.14 6.71
N HIS A 320 -13.70 -8.77 7.72
CA HIS A 320 -14.19 -10.03 8.27
C HIS A 320 -15.66 -9.93 8.72
N ASP A 321 -15.98 -8.93 9.55
CA ASP A 321 -17.33 -8.76 10.08
C ASP A 321 -18.33 -8.41 8.99
N GLY A 322 -17.94 -7.57 8.03
CA GLY A 322 -18.79 -7.20 6.90
C GLY A 322 -19.13 -8.38 5.98
N VAL A 323 -18.16 -9.27 5.70
CA VAL A 323 -18.44 -10.50 4.92
C VAL A 323 -19.39 -11.43 5.68
N ILE A 324 -19.28 -11.52 7.01
CA ILE A 324 -20.22 -12.32 7.81
C ILE A 324 -21.64 -11.76 7.71
N ILE A 325 -21.81 -10.44 7.77
CA ILE A 325 -23.11 -9.77 7.73
C ILE A 325 -23.75 -9.84 6.33
N THR A 326 -22.96 -9.58 5.29
CA THR A 326 -23.46 -9.44 3.91
C THR A 326 -23.71 -10.75 3.18
N SER A 327 -23.08 -11.83 3.66
CA SER A 327 -23.26 -13.18 3.10
C SER A 327 -23.89 -14.10 4.14
N PRO A 328 -25.20 -13.98 4.44
CA PRO A 328 -25.84 -14.85 5.39
C PRO A 328 -25.73 -16.31 4.93
N HIS A 329 -25.33 -17.16 5.85
CA HIS A 329 -25.20 -18.60 5.67
C HIS A 329 -26.48 -19.14 5.04
N ARG A 330 -26.41 -19.70 3.82
CA ARG A 330 -27.46 -20.64 3.38
C ARG A 330 -27.33 -21.87 4.26
N ILE A 331 -28.11 -21.91 5.33
CA ILE A 331 -28.32 -23.14 6.07
C ILE A 331 -28.91 -24.11 5.06
N SER A 332 -28.07 -25.01 4.53
CA SER A 332 -28.53 -26.16 3.79
C SER A 332 -29.39 -26.98 4.76
N SER A 333 -30.68 -26.81 4.69
CA SER A 333 -31.62 -27.75 5.29
C SER A 333 -31.47 -29.05 4.52
N ALA A 334 -30.52 -29.88 4.95
CA ALA A 334 -30.49 -31.26 4.59
C ALA A 334 -31.78 -31.91 5.19
N ARG A 335 -32.73 -32.17 4.32
CA ARG A 335 -33.80 -33.13 4.59
C ARG A 335 -33.39 -34.49 4.10
#